data_a3fdf06a02db26b8ddfd7800e917687a
#
_entry.id   a3fdf06a02db26b8ddfd7800e917687a
#
_cell.length_a   1.000
_cell.length_b   1.000
_cell.length_c   1.000
_cell.angle_alpha   90.00
_cell.angle_beta   90.00
_cell.angle_gamma   90.00
#
_symmetry.space_group_name_H-M   'P 1'
#
loop_
_entity.id
_entity.type
_entity.pdbx_description
1 polymer ?
#
loop_
_entity_poly.entity_id
_entity_poly.type
_entity_poly.pdbx_seq_one_letter_code
_entity_poly.pdbx_strand_id
1 'polypeptide(L)'
;MSAIGQVDAGINTAYDTSTKKTSQTKTSYGNTVGDPQLSDKAAKYYEQLKKKYSDMDFVLVSNDEVDGAEQKAAKYGNANRTLVLIDADKIEKMAEDEDYRKKYEDIIGNANSQLDQMKQSLGSMIGNVKTFGIKVDDGGNTSFFAVVDKSLSAQKERIAKKAEQKTQQKKADAAKAAKKKAETKRKEKTQDK
;
A
#
# COMPACT_ATOMS: atom_id res chain seq x y z
N MET A 1 -10.46 85.31 -19.78
CA MET A 1 -9.12 85.06 -20.31
C MET A 1 -8.54 83.89 -19.55
N SER A 2 -8.21 82.88 -20.28
CA SER A 2 -7.96 81.53 -19.88
C SER A 2 -6.70 81.31 -19.08
N ALA A 3 -6.74 80.47 -18.07
CA ALA A 3 -5.58 79.85 -17.46
C ALA A 3 -5.73 78.33 -17.55
N ILE A 4 -4.81 77.79 -18.32
CA ILE A 4 -4.72 76.39 -18.57
C ILE A 4 -3.99 75.73 -17.42
N GLY A 5 -4.69 74.80 -16.76
CA GLY A 5 -4.09 74.00 -15.71
C GLY A 5 -3.38 72.76 -16.38
N GLN A 6 -2.14 72.64 -15.99
CA GLN A 6 -1.24 71.56 -16.41
C GLN A 6 -1.53 70.30 -15.61
N VAL A 7 -1.85 69.19 -16.28
CA VAL A 7 -2.04 67.89 -15.65
C VAL A 7 -0.76 67.11 -15.77
N ASP A 8 -0.16 66.88 -14.65
CA ASP A 8 0.99 65.99 -14.49
C ASP A 8 0.48 64.54 -14.45
N ALA A 9 0.78 63.82 -15.49
CA ALA A 9 0.42 62.41 -15.60
C ALA A 9 1.54 61.54 -15.01
N GLY A 10 1.49 61.36 -13.70
CA GLY A 10 2.28 60.32 -13.04
C GLY A 10 1.78 58.92 -13.43
N ILE A 11 2.47 58.30 -14.37
CA ILE A 11 2.23 56.89 -14.69
C ILE A 11 2.84 56.02 -13.59
N ASN A 12 2.00 55.67 -12.64
CA ASN A 12 2.35 54.64 -11.64
C ASN A 12 1.97 53.29 -12.22
N THR A 13 2.91 52.67 -12.93
CA THR A 13 2.79 51.23 -13.29
C THR A 13 3.03 50.40 -12.04
N ALA A 14 1.98 50.27 -11.23
CA ALA A 14 1.92 49.21 -10.26
C ALA A 14 1.82 47.91 -11.01
N TYR A 15 2.91 47.15 -11.06
CA TYR A 15 2.87 45.76 -11.41
C TYR A 15 2.06 45.04 -10.32
N ASP A 16 0.82 44.80 -10.61
CA ASP A 16 -0.03 43.96 -9.81
C ASP A 16 0.45 42.48 -9.99
N THR A 17 1.40 42.09 -9.15
CA THR A 17 1.71 40.71 -8.92
C THR A 17 0.62 40.11 -8.04
N SER A 18 -0.63 40.17 -8.47
CA SER A 18 -1.64 39.27 -7.93
C SER A 18 -1.33 37.87 -8.42
N THR A 19 -0.47 37.19 -7.67
CA THR A 19 -0.46 35.74 -7.66
C THR A 19 -1.91 35.31 -7.45
N LYS A 20 -2.52 34.87 -8.54
CA LYS A 20 -3.82 34.26 -8.56
C LYS A 20 -3.75 33.07 -7.62
N LYS A 21 -4.10 33.31 -6.37
CA LYS A 21 -4.29 32.26 -5.38
C LYS A 21 -5.45 31.43 -5.91
N THR A 22 -5.10 30.44 -6.70
CA THR A 22 -6.06 29.42 -7.15
C THR A 22 -6.64 28.85 -5.86
N SER A 23 -7.90 29.11 -5.62
CA SER A 23 -8.64 28.50 -4.52
C SER A 23 -8.59 26.99 -4.76
N GLN A 24 -7.66 26.32 -4.08
CA GLN A 24 -7.59 24.88 -4.06
C GLN A 24 -8.86 24.39 -3.39
N THR A 25 -9.84 24.07 -4.17
CA THR A 25 -10.91 23.18 -3.75
C THR A 25 -10.20 21.91 -3.30
N LYS A 26 -10.30 21.53 -2.03
CA LYS A 26 -9.74 20.28 -1.54
C LYS A 26 -10.40 19.14 -2.30
N THR A 27 -9.82 18.80 -3.43
CA THR A 27 -10.26 17.66 -4.23
C THR A 27 -9.85 16.42 -3.46
N SER A 28 -10.82 15.61 -3.05
CA SER A 28 -10.53 14.35 -2.38
C SER A 28 -9.99 13.37 -3.42
N TYR A 29 -8.69 13.17 -3.47
CA TYR A 29 -8.06 12.20 -4.36
C TYR A 29 -8.26 10.74 -3.93
N GLY A 30 -8.97 10.52 -2.82
CA GLY A 30 -9.11 9.20 -2.21
C GLY A 30 -7.95 8.90 -1.26
N ASN A 31 -7.27 7.77 -1.45
CA ASN A 31 -6.15 7.38 -0.61
C ASN A 31 -4.90 8.23 -0.93
N THR A 32 -4.34 8.89 0.08
CA THR A 32 -3.13 9.72 -0.09
C THR A 32 -2.07 9.43 0.98
N VAL A 33 -0.81 9.67 0.61
CA VAL A 33 0.32 9.79 1.54
C VAL A 33 0.89 11.18 1.38
N GLY A 34 0.97 11.93 2.49
CA GLY A 34 1.29 13.35 2.48
C GLY A 34 0.09 14.21 2.05
N ASP A 35 0.38 15.37 1.50
CA ASP A 35 -0.60 16.34 0.97
C ASP A 35 -0.34 16.61 -0.52
N PRO A 36 -0.57 15.61 -1.40
CA PRO A 36 -0.31 15.75 -2.82
C PRO A 36 -1.25 16.80 -3.42
N GLN A 37 -0.69 17.61 -4.33
CA GLN A 37 -1.43 18.62 -5.06
C GLN A 37 -1.39 18.27 -6.55
N LEU A 38 -2.52 18.35 -7.21
CA LEU A 38 -2.66 18.14 -8.64
C LEU A 38 -3.33 19.35 -9.29
N SER A 39 -2.93 19.64 -10.53
CA SER A 39 -3.68 20.54 -11.39
C SER A 39 -5.06 19.96 -11.70
N ASP A 40 -6.01 20.79 -12.14
CA ASP A 40 -7.33 20.34 -12.54
C ASP A 40 -7.30 19.27 -13.64
N LYS A 41 -6.34 19.39 -14.56
CA LYS A 41 -6.12 18.43 -15.64
C LYS A 41 -5.62 17.09 -15.10
N ALA A 42 -4.62 17.13 -14.24
CA ALA A 42 -4.04 15.94 -13.62
C ALA A 42 -5.03 15.24 -12.67
N ALA A 43 -5.82 16.00 -11.92
CA ALA A 43 -6.87 15.45 -11.06
C ALA A 43 -7.94 14.69 -11.87
N LYS A 44 -8.40 15.25 -12.98
CA LYS A 44 -9.34 14.58 -13.89
C LYS A 44 -8.73 13.31 -14.49
N TYR A 45 -7.47 13.37 -14.90
CA TYR A 45 -6.77 12.21 -15.42
C TYR A 45 -6.60 11.12 -14.35
N TYR A 46 -6.25 11.48 -13.13
CA TYR A 46 -6.13 10.54 -12.02
C TYR A 46 -7.44 9.80 -11.72
N GLU A 47 -8.58 10.49 -11.80
CA GLU A 47 -9.88 9.85 -11.68
C GLU A 47 -10.17 8.87 -12.84
N GLN A 48 -9.74 9.19 -14.06
CA GLN A 48 -9.87 8.28 -15.21
C GLN A 48 -8.98 7.05 -15.03
N LEU A 49 -7.75 7.23 -14.55
CA LEU A 49 -6.80 6.16 -14.28
C LEU A 49 -7.36 5.17 -13.26
N LYS A 50 -7.92 5.66 -12.15
CA LYS A 50 -8.59 4.82 -11.13
C LYS A 50 -9.78 4.03 -11.68
N LYS A 51 -10.53 4.63 -12.60
CA LYS A 51 -11.65 3.94 -13.26
C LYS A 51 -11.17 2.88 -14.25
N LYS A 52 -10.10 3.18 -14.99
CA LYS A 52 -9.51 2.25 -15.98
C LYS A 52 -8.97 0.99 -15.30
N TYR A 53 -8.33 1.13 -14.15
CA TYR A 53 -7.76 0.04 -13.36
C TYR A 53 -8.54 -0.16 -12.06
N SER A 54 -9.83 -0.44 -12.18
CA SER A 54 -10.76 -0.54 -11.04
C SER A 54 -10.49 -1.74 -10.12
N ASP A 55 -9.67 -2.69 -10.53
CA ASP A 55 -9.16 -3.83 -9.79
C ASP A 55 -7.96 -3.51 -8.89
N MET A 56 -7.40 -2.31 -9.03
CA MET A 56 -6.28 -1.82 -8.24
C MET A 56 -6.70 -0.71 -7.27
N ASP A 57 -5.97 -0.55 -6.17
CA ASP A 57 -6.13 0.53 -5.21
C ASP A 57 -5.00 1.54 -5.39
N PHE A 58 -5.33 2.73 -5.86
CA PHE A 58 -4.36 3.79 -6.06
C PHE A 58 -4.17 4.63 -4.80
N VAL A 59 -2.91 4.94 -4.49
CA VAL A 59 -2.51 5.88 -3.44
C VAL A 59 -1.65 6.95 -4.07
N LEU A 60 -2.15 8.18 -4.03
CA LEU A 60 -1.42 9.35 -4.50
C LEU A 60 -0.44 9.79 -3.41
N VAL A 61 0.82 9.93 -3.78
CA VAL A 61 1.91 10.27 -2.87
C VAL A 61 2.40 11.68 -3.16
N SER A 62 2.57 12.49 -2.13
CA SER A 62 3.23 13.79 -2.30
C SER A 62 4.73 13.60 -2.52
N ASN A 63 5.36 14.53 -3.25
CA ASN A 63 6.75 14.41 -3.67
C ASN A 63 7.75 14.34 -2.50
N ASP A 64 7.42 14.96 -1.39
CA ASP A 64 8.20 14.94 -0.14
C ASP A 64 8.06 13.64 0.66
N GLU A 65 7.08 12.79 0.32
CA GLU A 65 6.74 11.57 1.06
C GLU A 65 6.97 10.29 0.24
N VAL A 66 7.67 10.39 -0.89
CA VAL A 66 7.94 9.23 -1.78
C VAL A 66 8.78 8.16 -1.08
N ASP A 67 9.73 8.59 -0.23
CA ASP A 67 10.53 7.69 0.58
C ASP A 67 9.71 7.15 1.76
N GLY A 68 9.62 5.83 1.84
CA GLY A 68 8.83 5.15 2.88
C GLY A 68 7.31 5.21 2.67
N ALA A 69 6.85 5.65 1.49
CA ALA A 69 5.43 5.69 1.14
C ALA A 69 4.77 4.31 1.28
N GLU A 70 5.50 3.23 1.02
CA GLU A 70 5.02 1.85 1.13
C GLU A 70 4.52 1.53 2.55
N GLN A 71 5.25 1.98 3.58
CA GLN A 71 4.87 1.77 4.98
C GLN A 71 3.63 2.59 5.35
N LYS A 72 3.58 3.85 4.91
CA LYS A 72 2.46 4.76 5.17
C LYS A 72 1.20 4.33 4.42
N ALA A 73 1.36 3.83 3.21
CA ALA A 73 0.27 3.33 2.37
C ALA A 73 -0.28 1.96 2.81
N ALA A 74 0.44 1.23 3.64
CA ALA A 74 0.03 -0.08 4.16
C ALA A 74 -1.36 -0.10 4.80
N LYS A 75 -1.81 1.02 5.34
CA LYS A 75 -3.16 1.19 5.92
C LYS A 75 -4.27 1.09 4.89
N TYR A 76 -4.01 1.41 3.63
CA TYR A 76 -4.97 1.35 2.53
C TYR A 76 -4.97 0.01 1.80
N GLY A 77 -4.00 -0.87 2.11
CA GLY A 77 -3.84 -2.13 1.43
C GLY A 77 -4.89 -3.17 1.77
N ASN A 78 -5.22 -3.97 0.76
CA ASN A 78 -6.10 -5.11 0.84
C ASN A 78 -5.42 -6.32 0.19
N ALA A 79 -5.51 -7.51 0.81
CA ALA A 79 -4.88 -8.73 0.30
C ALA A 79 -5.37 -9.17 -1.10
N ASN A 80 -6.59 -8.77 -1.46
CA ASN A 80 -7.23 -9.15 -2.72
C ASN A 80 -7.02 -8.14 -3.86
N ARG A 81 -6.40 -6.99 -3.58
CA ARG A 81 -6.21 -5.91 -4.55
C ARG A 81 -4.76 -5.45 -4.55
N THR A 82 -4.28 -5.07 -5.71
CA THR A 82 -2.93 -4.52 -5.86
C THR A 82 -2.93 -3.06 -5.48
N LEU A 83 -2.04 -2.67 -4.57
CA LEU A 83 -1.83 -1.29 -4.18
C LEU A 83 -0.84 -0.62 -5.16
N VAL A 84 -1.23 0.48 -5.77
CA VAL A 84 -0.40 1.24 -6.71
C VAL A 84 0.01 2.55 -6.06
N LEU A 85 1.30 2.73 -5.80
CA LEU A 85 1.85 3.99 -5.32
C LEU A 85 2.33 4.81 -6.51
N ILE A 86 1.78 6.00 -6.63
CA ILE A 86 2.14 6.94 -7.70
C ILE A 86 2.27 8.35 -7.12
N ASP A 87 3.36 9.03 -7.46
CA ASP A 87 3.56 10.40 -7.00
C ASP A 87 2.82 11.44 -7.85
N ALA A 88 2.60 12.60 -7.26
CA ALA A 88 1.85 13.68 -7.89
C ALA A 88 2.50 14.17 -9.19
N ASP A 89 3.84 14.28 -9.24
CA ASP A 89 4.56 14.74 -10.44
C ASP A 89 4.38 13.76 -11.62
N LYS A 90 4.31 12.46 -11.34
CA LYS A 90 4.04 11.47 -12.39
C LYS A 90 2.64 11.65 -12.98
N ILE A 91 1.65 11.87 -12.13
CA ILE A 91 0.28 12.12 -12.58
C ILE A 91 0.20 13.40 -13.41
N GLU A 92 0.91 14.46 -13.00
CA GLU A 92 1.00 15.70 -13.79
C GLU A 92 1.60 15.43 -15.18
N LYS A 93 2.74 14.74 -15.24
CA LYS A 93 3.38 14.39 -16.51
C LYS A 93 2.49 13.50 -17.39
N MET A 94 1.83 12.50 -16.81
CA MET A 94 0.90 11.64 -17.54
C MET A 94 -0.32 12.40 -18.05
N ALA A 95 -0.75 13.45 -17.37
CA ALA A 95 -1.84 14.29 -17.84
C ALA A 95 -1.43 15.20 -19.01
N GLU A 96 -0.17 15.61 -19.07
CA GLU A 96 0.37 16.54 -20.05
C GLU A 96 0.90 15.84 -21.31
N ASP A 97 1.64 14.75 -21.12
CA ASP A 97 2.37 14.01 -22.14
C ASP A 97 1.70 12.65 -22.42
N GLU A 98 1.23 12.46 -23.64
CA GLU A 98 0.53 11.25 -24.06
C GLU A 98 1.46 10.04 -24.18
N ASP A 99 2.70 10.24 -24.64
CA ASP A 99 3.67 9.15 -24.78
C ASP A 99 4.15 8.68 -23.42
N TYR A 100 4.40 9.64 -22.51
CA TYR A 100 4.70 9.33 -21.11
C TYR A 100 3.55 8.58 -20.44
N ARG A 101 2.31 9.01 -20.66
CA ARG A 101 1.10 8.35 -20.18
C ARG A 101 0.99 6.91 -20.65
N LYS A 102 1.10 6.67 -21.95
CA LYS A 102 1.04 5.32 -22.54
C LYS A 102 2.08 4.40 -21.91
N LYS A 103 3.32 4.88 -21.83
CA LYS A 103 4.42 4.12 -21.22
C LYS A 103 4.08 3.70 -19.78
N TYR A 104 3.61 4.62 -18.95
CA TYR A 104 3.33 4.33 -17.55
C TYR A 104 2.06 3.50 -17.35
N GLU A 105 1.04 3.69 -18.16
CA GLU A 105 -0.15 2.84 -18.15
C GLU A 105 0.18 1.39 -18.55
N ASP A 106 1.04 1.20 -19.54
CA ASP A 106 1.53 -0.13 -19.93
C ASP A 106 2.33 -0.79 -18.78
N ILE A 107 3.17 -0.03 -18.09
CA ILE A 107 3.92 -0.49 -16.93
C ILE A 107 2.96 -0.93 -15.82
N ILE A 108 1.96 -0.12 -15.49
CA ILE A 108 0.97 -0.44 -14.45
C ILE A 108 0.16 -1.69 -14.85
N GLY A 109 -0.28 -1.78 -16.09
CA GLY A 109 -1.03 -2.93 -16.59
C GLY A 109 -0.24 -4.24 -16.55
N ASN A 110 1.03 -4.18 -16.97
CA ASN A 110 1.92 -5.35 -16.96
C ASN A 110 2.35 -5.76 -15.55
N ALA A 111 2.49 -4.80 -14.63
CA ALA A 111 2.90 -5.06 -13.27
C ALA A 111 1.92 -5.94 -12.51
N ASN A 112 0.63 -5.87 -12.82
CA ASN A 112 -0.37 -6.75 -12.18
C ASN A 112 -0.11 -8.22 -12.52
N SER A 113 0.19 -8.52 -13.77
CA SER A 113 0.52 -9.89 -14.22
C SER A 113 1.82 -10.40 -13.58
N GLN A 114 2.84 -9.54 -13.46
CA GLN A 114 4.11 -9.90 -12.79
C GLN A 114 3.91 -10.13 -11.29
N LEU A 115 3.04 -9.33 -10.66
CA LEU A 115 2.70 -9.49 -9.25
C LEU A 115 2.02 -10.83 -8.98
N ASP A 116 1.16 -11.30 -9.88
CA ASP A 116 0.49 -12.60 -9.73
C ASP A 116 1.50 -13.76 -9.80
N GLN A 117 2.52 -13.67 -10.65
CA GLN A 117 3.62 -14.63 -10.68
C GLN A 117 4.42 -14.60 -9.36
N MET A 118 4.69 -13.42 -8.82
CA MET A 118 5.36 -13.27 -7.53
C MET A 118 4.53 -13.85 -6.38
N LYS A 119 3.21 -13.64 -6.36
CA LYS A 119 2.31 -14.24 -5.37
C LYS A 119 2.38 -15.77 -5.39
N GLN A 120 2.43 -16.38 -6.57
CA GLN A 120 2.56 -17.83 -6.72
C GLN A 120 3.89 -18.34 -6.13
N SER A 121 4.99 -17.60 -6.31
CA SER A 121 6.30 -18.00 -5.79
C SER A 121 6.41 -17.92 -4.25
N LEU A 122 5.58 -17.12 -3.60
CA LEU A 122 5.57 -16.98 -2.14
C LEU A 122 4.93 -18.18 -1.42
N GLY A 123 4.15 -18.98 -2.10
CA GLY A 123 3.56 -20.21 -1.55
C GLY A 123 2.82 -19.99 -0.22
N SER A 124 3.22 -20.71 0.83
CA SER A 124 2.57 -20.62 2.15
C SER A 124 2.77 -19.28 2.86
N MET A 125 3.77 -18.48 2.46
CA MET A 125 4.07 -17.17 3.07
C MET A 125 3.02 -16.11 2.70
N ILE A 126 2.27 -16.31 1.62
CA ILE A 126 1.23 -15.39 1.15
C ILE A 126 0.17 -15.09 2.22
N GLY A 127 -0.12 -16.06 3.07
CA GLY A 127 -1.11 -15.90 4.15
C GLY A 127 -0.71 -14.92 5.26
N ASN A 128 0.51 -14.41 5.27
CA ASN A 128 0.98 -13.40 6.22
C ASN A 128 1.04 -12.01 5.58
N VAL A 129 0.78 -11.90 4.28
CA VAL A 129 0.82 -10.64 3.55
C VAL A 129 -0.51 -9.93 3.68
N LYS A 130 -0.48 -8.70 4.17
CA LYS A 130 -1.64 -7.82 4.29
C LYS A 130 -2.02 -7.21 2.94
N THR A 131 -1.02 -6.80 2.17
CA THR A 131 -1.22 -6.26 0.83
C THR A 131 0.04 -6.42 0.00
N PHE A 132 -0.18 -6.54 -1.30
CA PHE A 132 0.86 -6.43 -2.31
C PHE A 132 0.74 -5.09 -3.01
N GLY A 133 1.86 -4.52 -3.40
CA GLY A 133 1.84 -3.26 -4.12
C GLY A 133 2.96 -3.12 -5.11
N ILE A 134 2.81 -2.12 -5.95
CA ILE A 134 3.77 -1.67 -6.94
C ILE A 134 4.06 -0.19 -6.74
N LYS A 135 5.30 0.17 -6.96
CA LYS A 135 5.78 1.55 -7.06
C LYS A 135 6.55 1.67 -8.37
N VAL A 136 6.26 2.69 -9.14
CA VAL A 136 6.97 2.98 -10.38
C VAL A 136 7.89 4.16 -10.14
N ASP A 137 9.19 4.00 -10.41
CA ASP A 137 10.18 5.05 -10.28
C ASP A 137 10.19 6.02 -11.49
N ASP A 138 11.04 7.05 -11.44
CA ASP A 138 11.15 8.06 -12.51
C ASP A 138 11.71 7.50 -13.82
N GLY A 139 12.46 6.41 -13.74
CA GLY A 139 12.97 5.69 -14.91
C GLY A 139 11.94 4.77 -15.57
N GLY A 140 10.79 4.56 -14.94
CA GLY A 140 9.78 3.61 -15.37
C GLY A 140 10.07 2.18 -14.93
N ASN A 141 10.96 1.98 -13.95
CA ASN A 141 11.15 0.65 -13.37
C ASN A 141 10.07 0.40 -12.32
N THR A 142 9.63 -0.83 -12.27
CA THR A 142 8.62 -1.26 -11.30
C THR A 142 9.27 -1.95 -10.12
N SER A 143 9.01 -1.45 -8.93
CA SER A 143 9.37 -2.10 -7.69
C SER A 143 8.14 -2.75 -7.07
N PHE A 144 8.26 -4.03 -6.71
CA PHE A 144 7.20 -4.76 -6.02
C PHE A 144 7.48 -4.77 -4.52
N PHE A 145 6.44 -4.58 -3.74
CA PHE A 145 6.54 -4.68 -2.29
C PHE A 145 5.37 -5.48 -1.71
N ALA A 146 5.62 -6.06 -0.55
CA ALA A 146 4.60 -6.75 0.22
C ALA A 146 4.61 -6.23 1.66
N VAL A 147 3.45 -5.86 2.16
CA VAL A 147 3.29 -5.48 3.56
C VAL A 147 2.86 -6.71 4.34
N VAL A 148 3.70 -7.12 5.28
CA VAL A 148 3.43 -8.28 6.14
C VAL A 148 2.77 -7.81 7.43
N ASP A 149 1.68 -8.46 7.81
CA ASP A 149 1.04 -8.23 9.10
C ASP A 149 1.79 -8.99 10.20
N LYS A 150 2.60 -8.27 10.96
CA LYS A 150 3.36 -8.84 12.09
C LYS A 150 2.45 -9.43 13.17
N SER A 151 1.23 -8.94 13.32
CA SER A 151 0.28 -9.46 14.31
C SER A 151 -0.24 -10.84 13.88
N LEU A 152 -0.53 -11.04 12.60
CA LEU A 152 -0.93 -12.34 12.05
C LEU A 152 0.18 -13.37 12.15
N SER A 153 1.43 -12.98 11.87
CA SER A 153 2.59 -13.85 12.03
C SER A 153 2.75 -14.30 13.48
N ALA A 154 2.71 -13.38 14.44
CA ALA A 154 2.79 -13.69 15.86
C ALA A 154 1.62 -14.56 16.36
N GLN A 155 0.41 -14.33 15.83
CA GLN A 155 -0.76 -15.14 16.18
C GLN A 155 -0.64 -16.57 15.66
N LYS A 156 -0.17 -16.76 14.41
CA LYS A 156 0.08 -18.08 13.82
C LYS A 156 1.13 -18.86 14.61
N GLU A 157 2.23 -18.22 15.00
CA GLU A 157 3.26 -18.85 15.85
C GLU A 157 2.69 -19.29 17.21
N ARG A 158 1.86 -18.46 17.83
CA ARG A 158 1.21 -18.81 19.10
C ARG A 158 0.27 -20.01 18.94
N ILE A 159 -0.48 -20.07 17.86
CA ILE A 159 -1.38 -21.19 17.54
C ILE A 159 -0.57 -22.47 17.30
N ALA A 160 0.50 -22.39 16.50
CA ALA A 160 1.38 -23.52 16.21
C ALA A 160 2.03 -24.08 17.50
N LYS A 161 2.61 -23.19 18.34
CA LYS A 161 3.19 -23.59 19.64
C LYS A 161 2.18 -24.25 20.57
N LYS A 162 0.94 -23.72 20.64
CA LYS A 162 -0.13 -24.34 21.45
C LYS A 162 -0.53 -25.71 20.91
N ALA A 163 -0.57 -25.88 19.59
CA ALA A 163 -0.89 -27.17 18.97
C ALA A 163 0.19 -28.21 19.26
N GLU A 164 1.46 -27.84 19.16
CA GLU A 164 2.59 -28.71 19.51
C GLU A 164 2.58 -29.10 20.99
N GLN A 165 2.41 -28.14 21.88
CA GLN A 165 2.30 -28.40 23.33
C GLN A 165 1.15 -29.37 23.64
N LYS A 166 -0.02 -29.16 23.04
CA LYS A 166 -1.17 -30.05 23.23
C LYS A 166 -0.90 -31.46 22.74
N THR A 167 -0.16 -31.61 21.64
CA THR A 167 0.23 -32.91 21.09
C THR A 167 1.25 -33.60 21.99
N GLN A 168 2.24 -32.89 22.50
CA GLN A 168 3.23 -33.43 23.42
C GLN A 168 2.58 -33.82 24.74
N GLN A 169 1.65 -33.02 25.28
CA GLN A 169 0.91 -33.33 26.49
C GLN A 169 0.10 -34.62 26.33
N LYS A 170 -0.65 -34.75 25.21
CA LYS A 170 -1.39 -35.98 24.93
C LYS A 170 -0.50 -37.23 24.84
N LYS A 171 0.68 -37.11 24.22
CA LYS A 171 1.67 -38.20 24.15
C LYS A 171 2.20 -38.56 25.54
N ALA A 172 2.51 -37.57 26.37
CA ALA A 172 2.98 -37.77 27.73
C ALA A 172 1.90 -38.44 28.64
N ASP A 173 0.65 -37.98 28.54
CA ASP A 173 -0.47 -38.54 29.27
C ASP A 173 -0.79 -39.97 28.85
N ALA A 174 -0.74 -40.27 27.55
CA ALA A 174 -0.89 -41.62 27.02
C ALA A 174 0.23 -42.56 27.51
N ALA A 175 1.49 -42.05 27.53
CA ALA A 175 2.63 -42.83 28.06
C ALA A 175 2.50 -43.09 29.58
N LYS A 176 2.04 -42.13 30.37
CA LYS A 176 1.77 -42.29 31.79
C LYS A 176 0.63 -43.29 32.03
N ALA A 177 -0.46 -43.24 31.24
CA ALA A 177 -1.57 -44.18 31.37
C ALA A 177 -1.15 -45.60 31.00
N ALA A 178 -0.32 -45.79 29.98
CA ALA A 178 0.22 -47.10 29.58
C ALA A 178 1.14 -47.68 30.68
N LYS A 179 2.02 -46.87 31.26
CA LYS A 179 2.86 -47.32 32.40
C LYS A 179 2.03 -47.72 33.59
N LYS A 180 1.00 -46.96 33.96
CA LYS A 180 0.10 -47.28 35.08
C LYS A 180 -0.65 -48.60 34.88
N LYS A 181 -1.16 -48.84 33.67
CA LYS A 181 -1.81 -50.12 33.28
C LYS A 181 -0.85 -51.30 33.36
N ALA A 182 0.40 -51.11 32.91
CA ALA A 182 1.41 -52.17 32.95
C ALA A 182 1.81 -52.49 34.42
N GLU A 183 1.90 -51.49 35.29
CA GLU A 183 2.23 -51.69 36.71
C GLU A 183 1.09 -52.36 37.49
N THR A 184 -0.18 -52.03 37.19
CA THR A 184 -1.35 -52.67 37.78
C THR A 184 -1.40 -54.15 37.41
N LYS A 185 -1.21 -54.46 36.11
CA LYS A 185 -1.17 -55.87 35.65
C LYS A 185 -0.01 -56.67 36.24
N ARG A 186 1.10 -56.02 36.59
CA ARG A 186 2.24 -56.67 37.22
C ARG A 186 1.98 -56.98 38.69
N LYS A 187 1.26 -56.11 39.41
CA LYS A 187 0.86 -56.31 40.81
C LYS A 187 -0.21 -57.42 40.92
N GLU A 188 -1.19 -57.50 40.04
CA GLU A 188 -2.19 -58.56 40.04
C GLU A 188 -1.55 -59.93 39.81
N LYS A 189 -0.56 -60.06 38.90
CA LYS A 189 0.14 -61.34 38.66
C LYS A 189 1.03 -61.80 39.83
N THR A 190 1.35 -60.96 40.78
CA THR A 190 2.22 -61.31 41.95
C THR A 190 1.40 -61.70 43.14
N GLN A 191 0.08 -61.45 43.19
CA GLN A 191 -0.82 -61.86 44.29
C GLN A 191 -1.48 -63.21 44.10
N ASP A 192 -1.38 -63.82 42.92
CA ASP A 192 -1.95 -65.16 42.58
C ASP A 192 -0.90 -66.27 42.65
N LYS A 193 0.15 -66.11 43.42
CA LYS A 193 1.18 -67.13 43.67
C LYS A 193 1.43 -67.23 45.19
#